data_f32d96033b00e94c969a405a4b683ea0
#
_entry.id   f32d96033b00e94c969a405a4b683ea0
#
_cell.length_a   1.000
_cell.length_b   1.000
_cell.length_c   1.000
_cell.angle_alpha   90.00
_cell.angle_beta   90.00
_cell.angle_gamma   90.00
#
_symmetry.space_group_name_H-M   'P 1'
#
loop_
_entity.id
_entity.type
_entity.pdbx_description
1 polymer ?
#
loop_
_entity_poly.entity_id
_entity_poly.type
_entity_poly.pdbx_seq_one_letter_code
_entity_poly.pdbx_strand_id
1 'polypeptide(L)'
;MTAYCPDVGDIIWLDFLQAIANEQAGRRPALVLSPRPFNELTGRCVACPITRRDRDWSFHVTITGIDDVQGVVQTDQLRSVSWEKRGSRFICSAPATVLDEVRAKLKPLLSL
;
A
#
# COMPACT_ATOMS: atom_id res chain seq x y z
N MET A 1 6.13 -25.14 -5.13
CA MET A 1 6.09 -23.71 -5.50
C MET A 1 5.25 -22.97 -4.49
N THR A 2 5.82 -22.00 -3.83
CA THR A 2 5.10 -21.23 -2.83
C THR A 2 4.38 -20.06 -3.49
N ALA A 3 3.15 -19.84 -3.09
CA ALA A 3 2.42 -18.67 -3.53
C ALA A 3 3.07 -17.41 -2.98
N TYR A 4 2.92 -16.31 -3.70
CA TYR A 4 3.44 -15.04 -3.27
C TYR A 4 2.79 -14.59 -1.97
N CYS A 5 3.57 -14.12 -1.03
CA CYS A 5 3.11 -13.46 0.18
C CYS A 5 3.77 -12.09 0.28
N PRO A 6 2.99 -11.02 0.47
CA PRO A 6 3.57 -9.68 0.57
C PRO A 6 4.52 -9.52 1.74
N ASP A 7 5.51 -8.65 1.56
CA ASP A 7 6.43 -8.25 2.62
C ASP A 7 6.45 -6.73 2.71
N VAL A 8 6.94 -6.22 3.83
CA VAL A 8 7.05 -4.78 4.03
C VAL A 8 7.87 -4.14 2.90
N GLY A 9 7.36 -3.04 2.37
CA GLY A 9 7.99 -2.33 1.27
C GLY A 9 7.58 -2.79 -0.12
N ASP A 10 6.85 -3.89 -0.23
CA ASP A 10 6.32 -4.31 -1.52
C ASP A 10 5.23 -3.37 -1.99
N ILE A 11 5.24 -3.05 -3.28
CA ILE A 11 4.11 -2.43 -3.95
C ILE A 11 3.41 -3.53 -4.72
N ILE A 12 2.13 -3.71 -4.44
CA ILE A 12 1.35 -4.82 -4.99
C ILE A 12 0.04 -4.31 -5.57
N TRP A 13 -0.50 -5.06 -6.54
CA TRP A 13 -1.88 -4.88 -6.95
C TRP A 13 -2.81 -5.51 -5.93
N LEU A 14 -3.86 -4.79 -5.58
CA LEU A 14 -4.94 -5.30 -4.75
C LEU A 14 -6.27 -4.92 -5.39
N ASP A 15 -7.23 -5.80 -5.24
CA ASP A 15 -8.59 -5.56 -5.72
C ASP A 15 -9.41 -4.95 -4.59
N PHE A 16 -9.85 -3.71 -4.78
CA PHE A 16 -10.66 -2.99 -3.81
C PHE A 16 -12.14 -3.04 -4.22
N LEU A 17 -12.65 -4.24 -4.43
CA LEU A 17 -14.02 -4.44 -4.91
C LEU A 17 -15.10 -3.93 -3.97
N GLN A 18 -14.80 -3.74 -2.71
CA GLN A 18 -15.78 -3.32 -1.73
C GLN A 18 -15.74 -1.81 -1.48
N ALA A 19 -15.38 -1.06 -2.49
CA ALA A 19 -15.42 0.38 -2.39
C ALA A 19 -16.86 0.84 -2.10
N ILE A 20 -16.98 1.73 -1.12
CA ILE A 20 -18.24 2.37 -0.83
C ILE A 20 -18.56 3.36 -1.97
N ALA A 21 -19.82 3.72 -2.13
CA ALA A 21 -20.21 4.71 -3.13
C ALA A 21 -19.29 5.93 -3.10
N ASN A 22 -18.80 6.34 -4.25
CA ASN A 22 -17.85 7.44 -4.49
C ASN A 22 -16.39 7.08 -4.29
N GLU A 23 -16.06 5.89 -3.82
CA GLU A 23 -14.68 5.40 -3.84
C GLU A 23 -14.44 4.66 -5.15
N GLN A 24 -13.19 4.68 -5.62
CA GLN A 24 -12.87 3.92 -6.80
C GLN A 24 -12.83 2.44 -6.47
N ALA A 25 -13.73 1.69 -7.07
CA ALA A 25 -13.67 0.25 -7.05
C ALA A 25 -12.60 -0.23 -8.04
N GLY A 26 -12.13 -1.45 -7.86
CA GLY A 26 -11.27 -2.11 -8.80
C GLY A 26 -9.84 -2.24 -8.31
N ARG A 27 -8.98 -2.60 -9.24
CA ARG A 27 -7.61 -2.97 -8.95
C ARG A 27 -6.74 -1.73 -8.80
N ARG A 28 -5.99 -1.64 -7.70
CA ARG A 28 -5.13 -0.51 -7.41
C ARG A 28 -3.79 -0.97 -6.84
N PRO A 29 -2.72 -0.21 -7.07
CA PRO A 29 -1.49 -0.47 -6.36
C PRO A 29 -1.60 -0.02 -4.91
N ALA A 30 -0.86 -0.69 -4.03
CA ALA A 30 -0.78 -0.37 -2.62
C ALA A 30 0.61 -0.66 -2.10
N LEU A 31 1.05 0.14 -1.13
CA LEU A 31 2.32 -0.06 -0.44
C LEU A 31 2.09 -0.87 0.82
N VAL A 32 2.76 -2.01 0.92
CA VAL A 32 2.65 -2.90 2.08
C VAL A 32 3.57 -2.41 3.19
N LEU A 33 3.02 -2.31 4.40
CA LEU A 33 3.73 -1.81 5.57
C LEU A 33 3.94 -2.86 6.65
N SER A 34 3.24 -3.98 6.57
CA SER A 34 3.38 -5.06 7.54
C SER A 34 4.32 -6.15 7.02
N PRO A 35 5.08 -6.80 7.92
CA PRO A 35 6.09 -7.77 7.52
C PRO A 35 5.48 -9.11 7.13
N ARG A 36 6.22 -9.85 6.31
CA ARG A 36 5.77 -11.17 5.80
C ARG A 36 5.32 -12.13 6.90
N PRO A 37 6.03 -12.28 8.03
CA PRO A 37 5.56 -13.22 9.07
C PRO A 37 4.14 -12.92 9.54
N PHE A 38 3.81 -11.65 9.75
CA PHE A 38 2.45 -11.25 10.09
C PHE A 38 1.48 -11.55 8.93
N ASN A 39 1.90 -11.24 7.72
CA ASN A 39 1.05 -11.39 6.54
C ASN A 39 0.74 -12.87 6.27
N GLU A 40 1.72 -13.74 6.44
CA GLU A 40 1.51 -15.19 6.30
C GLU A 40 0.59 -15.73 7.37
N LEU A 41 0.81 -15.33 8.62
CA LEU A 41 0.03 -15.83 9.74
C LEU A 41 -1.44 -15.46 9.63
N THR A 42 -1.73 -14.25 9.18
CA THR A 42 -3.09 -13.69 9.21
C THR A 42 -3.83 -13.77 7.88
N GLY A 43 -3.12 -13.95 6.77
CA GLY A 43 -3.71 -13.80 5.43
C GLY A 43 -4.07 -12.35 5.11
N ARG A 44 -3.64 -11.43 5.95
CA ARG A 44 -3.91 -9.99 5.81
C ARG A 44 -2.60 -9.23 5.72
N CYS A 45 -2.66 -8.00 5.26
CA CYS A 45 -1.54 -7.08 5.35
C CYS A 45 -2.07 -5.68 5.64
N VAL A 46 -1.20 -4.87 6.24
CA VAL A 46 -1.49 -3.45 6.44
C VAL A 46 -0.86 -2.69 5.28
N ALA A 47 -1.66 -1.91 4.58
CA ALA A 47 -1.20 -1.24 3.36
C ALA A 47 -1.86 0.11 3.18
N CYS A 48 -1.18 0.97 2.42
CA CYS A 48 -1.72 2.26 1.99
C CYS A 48 -1.97 2.22 0.50
N PRO A 49 -3.15 2.63 0.03
CA PRO A 49 -3.41 2.68 -1.40
C PRO A 49 -2.58 3.77 -2.08
N ILE A 50 -2.33 3.58 -3.36
CA ILE A 50 -1.60 4.51 -4.20
C ILE A 50 -2.57 5.06 -5.23
N THR A 51 -2.56 6.36 -5.43
CA THR A 51 -3.42 7.03 -6.41
C THR A 51 -2.59 7.96 -7.29
N ARG A 52 -3.04 8.14 -8.53
CA ARG A 52 -2.46 9.16 -9.41
C ARG A 52 -3.02 10.55 -9.13
N ARG A 53 -4.06 10.64 -8.32
CA ARG A 53 -4.68 11.91 -7.97
C ARG A 53 -3.96 12.52 -6.77
N ASP A 54 -2.94 13.31 -7.05
CA ASP A 54 -2.29 14.09 -6.01
C ASP A 54 -3.11 15.37 -5.81
N ARG A 55 -3.67 15.53 -4.62
CA ARG A 55 -4.45 16.72 -4.26
C ARG A 55 -3.61 17.71 -3.46
N ASP A 56 -2.30 17.58 -3.55
CA ASP A 56 -1.38 18.41 -2.76
C ASP A 56 -1.69 18.29 -1.27
N TRP A 57 -2.02 17.09 -0.85
CA TRP A 57 -2.42 16.76 0.52
C TRP A 57 -1.17 16.39 1.33
N SER A 58 -1.03 16.98 2.51
CA SER A 58 0.20 16.77 3.29
C SER A 58 0.43 15.32 3.71
N PHE A 59 -0.60 14.49 3.70
CA PHE A 59 -0.49 13.07 4.01
C PHE A 59 -0.10 12.21 2.81
N HIS A 60 0.00 12.78 1.64
CA HIS A 60 0.43 12.06 0.45
C HIS A 60 1.94 12.06 0.35
N VAL A 61 2.51 10.90 -0.02
CA VAL A 61 3.94 10.75 -0.27
C VAL A 61 4.14 10.41 -1.74
N THR A 62 4.84 11.27 -2.45
CA THR A 62 5.10 11.06 -3.88
C THR A 62 6.06 9.89 -4.07
N ILE A 63 5.72 9.02 -5.01
CA ILE A 63 6.59 7.91 -5.38
C ILE A 63 7.63 8.43 -6.35
N THR A 64 8.90 8.30 -5.98
CA THR A 64 10.04 8.72 -6.80
C THR A 64 11.02 7.56 -6.92
N GLY A 65 11.83 7.58 -7.98
CA GLY A 65 12.92 6.62 -8.14
C GLY A 65 12.53 5.32 -8.82
N ILE A 66 11.27 5.15 -9.21
CA ILE A 66 10.80 3.98 -9.97
C ILE A 66 9.80 4.44 -11.03
N ASP A 67 9.73 3.67 -12.13
CA ASP A 67 8.80 3.95 -13.22
C ASP A 67 7.61 3.00 -13.25
N ASP A 68 7.68 1.90 -12.51
CA ASP A 68 6.64 0.86 -12.51
C ASP A 68 5.30 1.35 -11.98
N VAL A 69 5.33 2.29 -11.05
CA VAL A 69 4.15 2.86 -10.42
C VAL A 69 4.36 4.35 -10.25
N GLN A 70 3.37 5.13 -10.65
CA GLN A 70 3.40 6.57 -10.50
C GLN A 70 2.25 7.03 -9.62
N GLY A 71 2.47 8.13 -8.91
CA GLY A 71 1.45 8.72 -8.07
C GLY A 71 1.92 8.95 -6.67
N VAL A 72 0.98 8.92 -5.74
CA VAL A 72 1.23 9.19 -4.33
C VAL A 72 0.66 8.09 -3.45
N VAL A 73 1.38 7.81 -2.36
CA VAL A 73 0.91 6.90 -1.32
C VAL A 73 -0.01 7.70 -0.40
N GLN A 74 -1.22 7.21 -0.22
CA GLN A 74 -2.21 7.86 0.64
C GLN A 74 -2.07 7.33 2.07
N THR A 75 -1.22 7.98 2.87
CA THR A 75 -0.91 7.48 4.20
C THR A 75 -2.11 7.52 5.15
N ASP A 76 -3.01 8.48 4.97
CA ASP A 76 -4.22 8.61 5.78
C ASP A 76 -5.30 7.56 5.41
N GLN A 77 -5.07 6.77 4.37
CA GLN A 77 -5.97 5.69 3.96
C GLN A 77 -5.43 4.31 4.37
N LEU A 78 -4.53 4.28 5.33
CA LEU A 78 -3.97 3.04 5.86
C LEU A 78 -5.09 2.08 6.26
N ARG A 79 -4.99 0.83 5.84
CA ARG A 79 -5.99 -0.17 6.19
C ARG A 79 -5.39 -1.58 6.21
N SER A 80 -6.06 -2.46 6.95
CA SER A 80 -5.79 -3.88 6.92
C SER A 80 -6.69 -4.53 5.89
N VAL A 81 -6.10 -5.30 4.98
CA VAL A 81 -6.84 -5.98 3.91
C VAL A 81 -6.41 -7.43 3.80
N SER A 82 -7.30 -8.28 3.30
CA SER A 82 -6.95 -9.66 2.98
C SER A 82 -6.23 -9.68 1.64
N TRP A 83 -4.92 -9.92 1.66
CA TRP A 83 -4.16 -10.03 0.42
C TRP A 83 -4.47 -11.35 -0.30
N GLU A 84 -4.84 -12.39 0.46
CA GLU A 84 -5.19 -13.68 -0.13
C GLU A 84 -6.45 -13.61 -0.98
N LYS A 85 -7.47 -12.87 -0.49
CA LYS A 85 -8.78 -12.82 -1.14
C LYS A 85 -8.91 -11.71 -2.16
N ARG A 86 -7.97 -10.77 -2.19
CA ARG A 86 -8.06 -9.58 -3.05
C ARG A 86 -7.13 -9.65 -4.26
N GLY A 87 -6.70 -10.85 -4.64
CA GLY A 87 -5.93 -11.06 -5.85
C GLY A 87 -4.61 -10.30 -5.86
N SER A 88 -3.88 -10.36 -4.77
CA SER A 88 -2.61 -9.64 -4.66
C SER A 88 -1.61 -10.12 -5.71
N ARG A 89 -0.87 -9.18 -6.27
CA ARG A 89 0.16 -9.45 -7.26
C ARG A 89 1.29 -8.46 -7.08
N PHE A 90 2.51 -8.96 -6.99
CA PHE A 90 3.70 -8.14 -6.83
C PHE A 90 3.92 -7.25 -8.05
N ILE A 91 4.23 -5.98 -7.82
CA ILE A 91 4.62 -5.04 -8.87
C ILE A 91 6.12 -4.77 -8.77
N CYS A 92 6.57 -4.24 -7.64
CA CYS A 92 7.95 -3.83 -7.42
C CYS A 92 8.18 -3.58 -5.94
N SER A 93 9.44 -3.39 -5.57
CA SER A 93 9.78 -2.95 -4.22
C SER A 93 9.84 -1.42 -4.18
N ALA A 94 9.27 -0.82 -3.16
CA ALA A 94 9.33 0.62 -2.99
C ALA A 94 10.77 1.05 -2.66
N PRO A 95 11.21 2.20 -3.18
CA PRO A 95 12.47 2.77 -2.74
C PRO A 95 12.46 3.00 -1.22
N ALA A 96 13.62 2.79 -0.59
CA ALA A 96 13.74 3.00 0.86
C ALA A 96 13.32 4.41 1.28
N THR A 97 13.63 5.41 0.46
CA THR A 97 13.25 6.78 0.73
C THR A 97 11.74 6.99 0.78
N VAL A 98 11.01 6.33 -0.10
CA VAL A 98 9.53 6.39 -0.11
C VAL A 98 8.99 5.75 1.16
N LEU A 99 9.49 4.57 1.51
CA LEU A 99 9.04 3.86 2.71
C LEU A 99 9.33 4.67 3.97
N ASP A 100 10.50 5.29 4.05
CA ASP A 100 10.87 6.13 5.19
C ASP A 100 9.97 7.35 5.31
N GLU A 101 9.64 7.99 4.19
CA GLU A 101 8.73 9.13 4.21
C GLU A 101 7.31 8.73 4.63
N VAL A 102 6.84 7.58 4.18
CA VAL A 102 5.53 7.07 4.59
C VAL A 102 5.51 6.82 6.10
N ARG A 103 6.55 6.18 6.63
CA ARG A 103 6.66 5.95 8.07
C ARG A 103 6.70 7.25 8.86
N ALA A 104 7.40 8.25 8.34
CA ALA A 104 7.48 9.55 8.98
C ALA A 104 6.11 10.25 9.05
N LYS A 105 5.24 10.04 8.06
CA LYS A 105 3.88 10.56 8.07
C LYS A 105 2.97 9.78 9.03
N LEU A 106 3.16 8.46 9.07
CA LEU A 106 2.32 7.59 9.90
C LEU A 106 2.59 7.76 11.39
N LYS A 107 3.82 8.08 11.75
CA LYS A 107 4.21 8.20 13.14
C LYS A 107 3.32 9.19 13.90
N PRO A 108 3.21 10.47 13.50
CA PRO A 108 2.30 11.39 14.17
C PRO A 108 0.83 11.06 13.94
N LEU A 109 0.47 10.55 12.77
CA LEU A 109 -0.91 10.20 12.47
C LEU A 109 -1.44 9.14 13.44
N LEU A 110 -0.59 8.18 13.81
CA LEU A 110 -0.94 7.08 14.71
C LEU A 110 -0.51 7.33 16.15
N SER A 111 0.04 8.49 16.45
CA SER A 111 0.52 8.86 17.79
C SER A 111 1.58 7.90 18.32
N LEU A 112 2.49 7.52 17.46
CA LEU A 112 3.59 6.62 17.82
C LEU A 112 4.81 7.38 18.36
#